data_4932bb800fa2c136427e02f7b8fd71a9
#
_entry.id   4932bb800fa2c136427e02f7b8fd71a9
#
_cell.length_a   1.000
_cell.length_b   1.000
_cell.length_c   1.000
_cell.angle_alpha   90.00
_cell.angle_beta   90.00
_cell.angle_gamma   90.00
#
_symmetry.space_group_name_H-M   'P 1'
#
loop_
_entity.id
_entity.type
_entity.pdbx_description
1 polymer ?
#
loop_
_entity_poly.entity_id
_entity_poly.type
_entity_poly.pdbx_seq_one_letter_code
_entity_poly.pdbx_strand_id
1 'polypeptide(L)'
;MSANVAYLQDSQGPDQLQPLFDAQRRAYAANPMPPAEQRQQWLKALRDLLSDERQALINAISQDFSNRSADETLFAELMPSLHGIHYASKHLKGWMKPSRRAVGIAFQPASAKVIYQPLGVVGVIVPWNYPLYLAIGPLVGALAAGNRVMLKLSESTPATGELLKALLAKIFPEDLVCVVLGEAEVGMAFSRLPFDHLLFTGATSIGKHVMRTAAEHLTPVTLELGGKSPAIVSADVPLKDAAERIAFGKALNAGQTCVAPDYVLVPEDRIEGFVEAYTQAVRGFYPTLADNPDYTAVINERQLARLNSYVKDATDKGATLIALYDQGQARRMAHSLLLDVSDDMIVMQDEIFGPLLPIVPYRGLDQAFAYINQRPRPLALYYFGYNKGEQNRVLHETHSGGVCLNDTLLHVAQDDMPFGGIGPSGMGHYHGHEGFLTFSKAKGVLVKQRLNAAKLIYPPYGKSIQKLIQKLFIR
;
A
#
# COMPACT_ATOMS: atom_id res chain seq x y z
N MET A 1 -20.51 -26.08 22.74
CA MET A 1 -21.72 -25.29 22.33
C MET A 1 -21.21 -24.06 21.63
N SER A 2 -21.28 -24.04 20.31
CA SER A 2 -20.79 -22.98 19.46
C SER A 2 -21.71 -21.77 19.60
N ALA A 3 -21.18 -20.68 20.14
CA ALA A 3 -21.83 -19.38 20.04
C ALA A 3 -21.68 -18.90 18.58
N ASN A 4 -22.69 -19.15 17.76
CA ASN A 4 -22.93 -18.38 16.55
C ASN A 4 -23.28 -16.97 16.98
N VAL A 5 -22.27 -16.12 17.07
CA VAL A 5 -22.48 -14.70 17.29
C VAL A 5 -23.01 -14.12 15.98
N ALA A 6 -24.21 -13.60 16.01
CA ALA A 6 -24.85 -12.93 14.90
C ALA A 6 -24.15 -11.58 14.61
N TYR A 7 -23.06 -11.60 13.84
CA TYR A 7 -22.30 -10.40 13.40
C TYR A 7 -22.88 -9.71 12.16
N LEU A 8 -24.11 -10.06 11.72
CA LEU A 8 -24.68 -9.57 10.47
C LEU A 8 -25.79 -8.52 10.63
N GLN A 9 -25.95 -7.87 11.77
CA GLN A 9 -27.07 -6.95 11.98
C GLN A 9 -26.83 -5.49 11.60
N ASP A 10 -25.61 -5.08 11.23
CA ASP A 10 -25.29 -3.67 10.92
C ASP A 10 -24.58 -3.46 9.58
N SER A 11 -24.70 -4.39 8.64
CA SER A 11 -24.22 -4.16 7.27
C SER A 11 -25.03 -3.05 6.59
N GLN A 12 -24.37 -1.97 6.26
CA GLN A 12 -24.99 -0.84 5.58
C GLN A 12 -25.35 -1.28 4.15
N GLY A 13 -26.62 -1.12 3.78
CA GLY A 13 -27.04 -1.33 2.38
C GLY A 13 -26.49 -0.22 1.46
N PRO A 14 -26.39 -0.46 0.14
CA PRO A 14 -25.95 0.55 -0.84
C PRO A 14 -26.68 1.90 -0.72
N ASP A 15 -27.94 1.89 -0.36
CA ASP A 15 -28.80 3.08 -0.24
C ASP A 15 -28.41 4.01 0.94
N GLN A 16 -27.67 3.49 1.92
CA GLN A 16 -27.24 4.28 3.08
C GLN A 16 -25.96 5.08 2.81
N LEU A 17 -25.24 4.80 1.74
CA LEU A 17 -23.95 5.42 1.46
C LEU A 17 -24.07 6.89 1.06
N GLN A 18 -25.06 7.24 0.24
CA GLN A 18 -25.24 8.61 -0.24
C GLN A 18 -25.54 9.59 0.91
N PRO A 19 -26.44 9.30 1.87
CA PRO A 19 -26.66 10.17 3.03
C PRO A 19 -25.40 10.43 3.88
N LEU A 20 -24.57 9.39 4.09
CA LEU A 20 -23.29 9.51 4.81
C LEU A 20 -22.31 10.42 4.08
N PHE A 21 -22.14 10.19 2.78
CA PHE A 21 -21.30 11.02 1.93
C PHE A 21 -21.76 12.49 1.93
N ASP A 22 -23.05 12.74 1.80
CA ASP A 22 -23.61 14.09 1.83
C ASP A 22 -23.42 14.79 3.19
N ALA A 23 -23.48 14.03 4.30
CA ALA A 23 -23.18 14.55 5.62
C ALA A 23 -21.73 15.01 5.72
N GLN A 24 -20.77 14.21 5.23
CA GLN A 24 -19.36 14.58 5.20
C GLN A 24 -19.09 15.78 4.27
N ARG A 25 -19.76 15.87 3.12
CA ARG A 25 -19.66 17.05 2.24
C ARG A 25 -20.14 18.33 2.90
N ARG A 26 -21.27 18.27 3.63
CA ARG A 26 -21.76 19.42 4.41
C ARG A 26 -20.78 19.82 5.51
N ALA A 27 -20.25 18.86 6.25
CA ALA A 27 -19.28 19.11 7.31
C ALA A 27 -17.97 19.69 6.77
N TYR A 28 -17.50 19.21 5.61
CA TYR A 28 -16.35 19.79 4.92
C TYR A 28 -16.63 21.25 4.50
N ALA A 29 -17.79 21.52 3.90
CA ALA A 29 -18.15 22.88 3.48
C ALA A 29 -18.22 23.87 4.65
N ALA A 30 -18.63 23.40 5.84
CA ALA A 30 -18.67 24.21 7.06
C ALA A 30 -17.27 24.50 7.65
N ASN A 31 -16.28 23.62 7.43
CA ASN A 31 -14.90 23.79 7.91
C ASN A 31 -13.91 23.20 6.88
N PRO A 32 -13.67 23.91 5.75
CA PRO A 32 -12.86 23.39 4.64
C PRO A 32 -11.35 23.45 4.88
N MET A 33 -10.90 24.11 5.96
CA MET A 33 -9.49 24.30 6.26
C MET A 33 -9.22 24.20 7.76
N PRO A 34 -9.38 23.00 8.37
CA PRO A 34 -9.14 22.83 9.79
C PRO A 34 -7.72 23.27 10.19
N PRO A 35 -7.53 24.00 11.32
CA PRO A 35 -6.22 24.41 11.77
C PRO A 35 -5.35 23.23 12.20
N ALA A 36 -4.02 23.44 12.27
CA ALA A 36 -3.06 22.40 12.63
C ALA A 36 -3.36 21.77 14.00
N GLU A 37 -3.78 22.56 14.96
CA GLU A 37 -4.12 22.13 16.32
C GLU A 37 -5.27 21.12 16.32
N GLN A 38 -6.30 21.36 15.53
CA GLN A 38 -7.45 20.45 15.39
C GLN A 38 -7.02 19.13 14.73
N ARG A 39 -6.22 19.17 13.67
CA ARG A 39 -5.70 17.95 13.01
C ARG A 39 -4.79 17.16 13.95
N GLN A 40 -3.96 17.85 14.76
CA GLN A 40 -3.13 17.19 15.78
C GLN A 40 -3.97 16.54 16.87
N GLN A 41 -5.11 17.13 17.26
CA GLN A 41 -6.04 16.51 18.20
C GLN A 41 -6.65 15.23 17.63
N TRP A 42 -7.02 15.21 16.34
CA TRP A 42 -7.51 13.99 15.67
C TRP A 42 -6.47 12.89 15.66
N LEU A 43 -5.23 13.21 15.26
CA LEU A 43 -4.12 12.24 15.24
C LEU A 43 -3.80 11.72 16.65
N LYS A 44 -3.85 12.59 17.65
CA LYS A 44 -3.64 12.19 19.05
C LYS A 44 -4.72 11.23 19.53
N ALA A 45 -6.00 11.55 19.29
CA ALA A 45 -7.12 10.69 19.67
C ALA A 45 -7.02 9.30 19.02
N LEU A 46 -6.65 9.25 17.73
CA LEU A 46 -6.42 7.99 17.01
C LEU A 46 -5.27 7.17 17.61
N ARG A 47 -4.13 7.81 17.91
CA ARG A 47 -2.98 7.16 18.55
C ARG A 47 -3.36 6.56 19.91
N ASP A 48 -4.00 7.36 20.76
CA ASP A 48 -4.38 6.95 22.11
C ASP A 48 -5.35 5.76 22.04
N LEU A 49 -6.37 5.82 21.15
CA LEU A 49 -7.31 4.72 20.91
C LEU A 49 -6.61 3.41 20.52
N LEU A 50 -5.70 3.46 19.54
CA LEU A 50 -4.98 2.25 19.08
C LEU A 50 -4.08 1.66 20.16
N SER A 51 -3.48 2.51 21.00
CA SER A 51 -2.63 2.09 22.12
C SER A 51 -3.45 1.42 23.22
N ASP A 52 -4.61 1.99 23.56
CA ASP A 52 -5.46 1.51 24.65
C ASP A 52 -6.18 0.20 24.26
N GLU A 53 -6.63 0.09 23.00
CA GLU A 53 -7.42 -1.04 22.51
C GLU A 53 -6.58 -2.11 21.79
N ARG A 54 -5.25 -2.07 21.94
CA ARG A 54 -4.31 -2.96 21.22
C ARG A 54 -4.66 -4.44 21.32
N GLN A 55 -5.05 -4.90 22.52
CA GLN A 55 -5.35 -6.32 22.73
C GLN A 55 -6.64 -6.74 22.04
N ALA A 56 -7.65 -5.88 22.04
CA ALA A 56 -8.90 -6.14 21.34
C ALA A 56 -8.67 -6.23 19.82
N LEU A 57 -7.84 -5.35 19.26
CA LEU A 57 -7.47 -5.36 17.84
C LEU A 57 -6.69 -6.63 17.47
N ILE A 58 -5.70 -7.03 18.27
CA ILE A 58 -4.95 -8.29 18.07
C ILE A 58 -5.91 -9.48 18.05
N ASN A 59 -6.82 -9.56 19.00
CA ASN A 59 -7.75 -10.68 19.11
C ASN A 59 -8.72 -10.72 17.91
N ALA A 60 -9.25 -9.59 17.48
CA ALA A 60 -10.18 -9.52 16.35
C ALA A 60 -9.49 -9.95 15.04
N ILE A 61 -8.27 -9.49 14.78
CA ILE A 61 -7.48 -9.89 13.61
C ILE A 61 -7.17 -11.39 13.65
N SER A 62 -6.73 -11.92 14.80
CA SER A 62 -6.46 -13.35 14.95
C SER A 62 -7.73 -14.18 14.72
N GLN A 63 -8.89 -13.72 15.17
CA GLN A 63 -10.18 -14.36 14.92
C GLN A 63 -10.51 -14.44 13.43
N ASP A 64 -10.35 -13.36 12.67
CA ASP A 64 -10.62 -13.31 11.23
C ASP A 64 -9.73 -14.30 10.45
N PHE A 65 -8.46 -14.40 10.82
CA PHE A 65 -7.53 -15.35 10.21
C PHE A 65 -7.66 -16.79 10.74
N SER A 66 -8.49 -17.03 11.76
CA SER A 66 -8.55 -18.28 12.54
C SER A 66 -7.26 -18.61 13.32
N ASN A 67 -6.21 -17.93 13.08
CA ASN A 67 -4.97 -17.78 13.84
C ASN A 67 -4.05 -16.79 13.12
N ARG A 68 -3.62 -15.77 13.81
CA ARG A 68 -2.51 -14.90 13.46
C ARG A 68 -1.78 -14.53 14.74
N SER A 69 -0.45 -14.60 14.74
CA SER A 69 0.37 -14.29 15.91
C SER A 69 0.06 -12.88 16.44
N ALA A 70 -0.03 -12.77 17.76
CA ALA A 70 -0.18 -11.48 18.44
C ALA A 70 1.02 -10.57 18.12
N ASP A 71 2.24 -11.12 18.15
CA ASP A 71 3.45 -10.39 17.85
C ASP A 71 3.52 -9.96 16.37
N GLU A 72 3.07 -10.81 15.44
CA GLU A 72 2.97 -10.45 14.03
C GLU A 72 2.02 -9.27 13.82
N THR A 73 0.85 -9.28 14.45
CA THR A 73 -0.09 -8.15 14.41
C THR A 73 0.50 -6.90 15.05
N LEU A 74 1.22 -7.06 16.17
CA LEU A 74 1.88 -5.94 16.83
C LEU A 74 2.93 -5.28 15.95
N PHE A 75 3.83 -6.08 15.33
CA PHE A 75 4.94 -5.57 14.53
C PHE A 75 4.55 -5.14 13.11
N ALA A 76 3.58 -5.83 12.50
CA ALA A 76 3.21 -5.57 11.11
C ALA A 76 2.03 -4.59 10.94
N GLU A 77 1.23 -4.34 11.99
CA GLU A 77 0.07 -3.46 11.89
C GLU A 77 0.05 -2.34 12.95
N LEU A 78 0.11 -2.68 14.24
CA LEU A 78 -0.02 -1.69 15.30
C LEU A 78 1.20 -0.74 15.36
N MET A 79 2.40 -1.30 15.37
CA MET A 79 3.62 -0.51 15.46
C MET A 79 3.79 0.47 14.29
N PRO A 80 3.68 0.06 13.02
CA PRO A 80 3.76 0.99 11.91
C PRO A 80 2.61 2.00 11.89
N SER A 81 1.39 1.64 12.31
CA SER A 81 0.28 2.58 12.48
C SER A 81 0.60 3.68 13.49
N LEU A 82 1.11 3.31 14.66
CA LEU A 82 1.49 4.25 15.71
C LEU A 82 2.68 5.13 15.31
N HIS A 83 3.66 4.57 14.59
CA HIS A 83 4.80 5.32 14.06
C HIS A 83 4.34 6.34 13.02
N GLY A 84 3.51 5.94 12.05
CA GLY A 84 2.96 6.85 11.04
C GLY A 84 2.16 8.00 11.65
N ILE A 85 1.33 7.74 12.68
CA ILE A 85 0.62 8.79 13.42
C ILE A 85 1.60 9.75 14.10
N HIS A 86 2.61 9.22 14.78
CA HIS A 86 3.64 10.03 15.43
C HIS A 86 4.40 10.89 14.42
N TYR A 87 4.84 10.28 13.32
CA TYR A 87 5.56 10.97 12.26
C TYR A 87 4.73 12.11 11.66
N ALA A 88 3.49 11.84 11.27
CA ALA A 88 2.57 12.84 10.73
C ALA A 88 2.32 13.98 11.74
N SER A 89 2.03 13.67 13.00
CA SER A 89 1.78 14.66 14.05
C SER A 89 2.98 15.58 14.27
N LYS A 90 4.20 15.03 14.27
CA LYS A 90 5.45 15.77 14.42
C LYS A 90 5.72 16.74 13.27
N HIS A 91 5.43 16.32 12.02
CA HIS A 91 5.78 17.08 10.83
C HIS A 91 4.64 17.95 10.28
N LEU A 92 3.39 17.77 10.74
CA LEU A 92 2.17 18.40 10.23
C LEU A 92 2.30 19.91 10.06
N LYS A 93 2.77 20.62 11.09
CA LYS A 93 2.92 22.08 11.03
C LYS A 93 3.93 22.54 9.95
N GLY A 94 4.92 21.70 9.67
CA GLY A 94 5.88 21.88 8.57
C GLY A 94 5.23 21.72 7.21
N TRP A 95 4.48 20.64 7.03
CA TRP A 95 3.79 20.31 5.78
C TRP A 95 2.72 21.33 5.40
N MET A 96 2.03 21.90 6.38
CA MET A 96 1.00 22.92 6.17
C MET A 96 1.57 24.30 5.81
N LYS A 97 2.89 24.52 5.97
CA LYS A 97 3.50 25.81 5.62
C LYS A 97 3.42 26.06 4.11
N PRO A 98 3.07 27.29 3.69
CA PRO A 98 3.12 27.65 2.28
C PRO A 98 4.52 27.48 1.71
N SER A 99 4.64 26.75 0.61
CA SER A 99 5.91 26.54 -0.12
C SER A 99 6.17 27.72 -1.04
N ARG A 100 7.21 28.51 -0.78
CA ARG A 100 7.60 29.63 -1.64
C ARG A 100 8.11 29.15 -2.99
N ARG A 101 7.79 29.90 -4.05
CA ARG A 101 8.20 29.60 -5.44
C ARG A 101 8.90 30.81 -6.04
N ALA A 102 9.86 30.54 -6.92
CA ALA A 102 10.52 31.56 -7.68
C ALA A 102 9.56 32.24 -8.68
N VAL A 103 9.72 33.53 -8.87
CA VAL A 103 8.99 34.31 -9.88
C VAL A 103 9.99 34.86 -10.89
N GLY A 104 9.80 34.53 -12.16
CA GLY A 104 10.66 35.04 -13.24
C GLY A 104 10.70 36.56 -13.30
N ILE A 105 11.85 37.13 -13.74
CA ILE A 105 12.13 38.57 -13.76
C ILE A 105 11.07 39.34 -14.52
N ALA A 106 10.53 38.80 -15.60
CA ALA A 106 9.49 39.42 -16.42
C ALA A 106 8.16 39.66 -15.67
N PHE A 107 7.96 38.96 -14.53
CA PHE A 107 6.73 39.06 -13.74
C PHE A 107 6.90 39.87 -12.44
N GLN A 108 8.10 40.36 -12.18
CA GLN A 108 8.39 41.20 -11.02
C GLN A 108 7.71 42.58 -11.14
N PRO A 109 7.34 43.24 -10.03
CA PRO A 109 7.37 42.74 -8.67
C PRO A 109 6.19 41.81 -8.38
N ALA A 110 6.51 40.58 -7.98
CA ALA A 110 5.50 39.61 -7.57
C ALA A 110 6.09 38.57 -6.57
N SER A 111 5.25 37.90 -5.83
CA SER A 111 5.61 36.72 -5.04
C SER A 111 4.73 35.54 -5.40
N ALA A 112 5.30 34.35 -5.36
CA ALA A 112 4.56 33.13 -5.62
C ALA A 112 4.73 32.13 -4.47
N LYS A 113 3.66 31.39 -4.18
CA LYS A 113 3.64 30.33 -3.19
C LYS A 113 2.65 29.25 -3.58
N VAL A 114 2.84 28.05 -3.02
CA VAL A 114 1.85 26.99 -3.04
C VAL A 114 1.28 26.87 -1.62
N ILE A 115 -0.03 26.81 -1.50
CA ILE A 115 -0.72 26.43 -0.28
C ILE A 115 -1.38 25.07 -0.49
N TYR A 116 -1.36 24.25 0.55
CA TYR A 116 -1.95 22.91 0.53
C TYR A 116 -3.32 22.97 1.20
N GLN A 117 -4.36 22.60 0.46
CA GLN A 117 -5.74 22.61 0.93
C GLN A 117 -6.27 21.17 0.97
N PRO A 118 -7.09 20.80 1.97
CA PRO A 118 -7.80 19.52 1.92
C PRO A 118 -8.58 19.37 0.62
N LEU A 119 -8.68 18.16 0.10
CA LEU A 119 -9.46 17.88 -1.11
C LEU A 119 -10.97 17.95 -0.83
N GLY A 120 -11.41 17.37 0.29
CA GLY A 120 -12.82 17.28 0.64
C GLY A 120 -13.17 15.97 1.35
N VAL A 121 -13.92 15.09 0.70
CA VAL A 121 -14.28 13.76 1.18
C VAL A 121 -13.43 12.73 0.46
N VAL A 122 -12.64 11.98 1.23
CA VAL A 122 -11.76 10.92 0.74
C VAL A 122 -12.40 9.56 1.01
N GLY A 123 -12.51 8.73 -0.04
CA GLY A 123 -12.87 7.32 0.09
C GLY A 123 -11.63 6.45 0.21
N VAL A 124 -11.65 5.45 1.08
CA VAL A 124 -10.59 4.44 1.22
C VAL A 124 -11.21 3.06 1.21
N ILE A 125 -10.82 2.22 0.26
CA ILE A 125 -11.23 0.80 0.20
C ILE A 125 -10.06 -0.03 0.68
N VAL A 126 -10.28 -0.74 1.78
CA VAL A 126 -9.27 -1.46 2.57
C VAL A 126 -9.31 -2.95 2.26
N PRO A 127 -8.17 -3.61 2.00
CA PRO A 127 -8.09 -5.05 1.82
C PRO A 127 -8.11 -5.80 3.16
N TRP A 128 -8.10 -7.13 3.07
CA TRP A 128 -8.19 -8.02 4.23
C TRP A 128 -6.85 -8.43 4.85
N ASN A 129 -5.74 -8.30 4.13
CA ASN A 129 -4.46 -8.91 4.55
C ASN A 129 -3.76 -8.20 5.72
N TYR A 130 -3.85 -6.89 5.78
CA TYR A 130 -3.44 -6.05 6.91
C TYR A 130 -4.56 -5.04 7.22
N PRO A 131 -5.69 -5.52 7.77
CA PRO A 131 -6.94 -4.74 7.85
C PRO A 131 -6.83 -3.50 8.73
N LEU A 132 -5.95 -3.51 9.73
CA LEU A 132 -5.70 -2.36 10.58
C LEU A 132 -4.74 -1.36 9.91
N TYR A 133 -3.54 -1.80 9.51
CA TYR A 133 -2.52 -0.89 8.98
C TYR A 133 -2.96 -0.22 7.68
N LEU A 134 -3.60 -0.99 6.79
CA LEU A 134 -4.07 -0.47 5.50
C LEU A 134 -5.35 0.37 5.60
N ALA A 135 -6.02 0.38 6.76
CA ALA A 135 -7.06 1.36 7.09
C ALA A 135 -6.45 2.63 7.70
N ILE A 136 -5.55 2.46 8.68
CA ILE A 136 -5.00 3.57 9.47
C ILE A 136 -4.00 4.41 8.69
N GLY A 137 -3.14 3.80 7.87
CA GLY A 137 -2.15 4.54 7.08
C GLY A 137 -2.77 5.64 6.20
N PRO A 138 -3.70 5.31 5.30
CA PRO A 138 -4.43 6.31 4.51
C PRO A 138 -5.26 7.29 5.35
N LEU A 139 -5.90 6.81 6.43
CA LEU A 139 -6.67 7.65 7.36
C LEU A 139 -5.78 8.75 7.98
N VAL A 140 -4.58 8.40 8.42
CA VAL A 140 -3.60 9.34 8.98
C VAL A 140 -3.24 10.42 7.96
N GLY A 141 -2.90 10.04 6.72
CA GLY A 141 -2.58 10.97 5.65
C GLY A 141 -3.74 11.92 5.33
N ALA A 142 -4.96 11.38 5.23
CA ALA A 142 -6.16 12.16 4.92
C ALA A 142 -6.55 13.12 6.05
N LEU A 143 -6.48 12.69 7.32
CA LEU A 143 -6.73 13.54 8.50
C LEU A 143 -5.65 14.62 8.66
N ALA A 144 -4.37 14.28 8.44
CA ALA A 144 -3.28 15.24 8.43
C ALA A 144 -3.47 16.31 7.35
N ALA A 145 -3.96 15.95 6.17
CA ALA A 145 -4.33 16.89 5.13
C ALA A 145 -5.60 17.70 5.44
N GLY A 146 -6.43 17.24 6.40
CA GLY A 146 -7.63 17.95 6.88
C GLY A 146 -8.93 17.53 6.19
N ASN A 147 -8.96 16.35 5.58
CA ASN A 147 -10.13 15.80 4.88
C ASN A 147 -11.13 15.14 5.82
N ARG A 148 -12.31 14.86 5.29
CA ARG A 148 -13.32 13.91 5.78
C ARG A 148 -13.02 12.56 5.14
N VAL A 149 -13.27 11.46 5.84
CA VAL A 149 -12.87 10.13 5.37
C VAL A 149 -13.98 9.11 5.53
N MET A 150 -14.27 8.38 4.47
CA MET A 150 -15.07 7.17 4.50
C MET A 150 -14.17 5.95 4.28
N LEU A 151 -14.21 4.97 5.18
CA LEU A 151 -13.45 3.73 5.12
C LEU A 151 -14.38 2.56 4.79
N LYS A 152 -14.21 1.93 3.62
CA LYS A 152 -14.87 0.65 3.31
C LYS A 152 -13.93 -0.48 3.69
N LEU A 153 -14.24 -1.18 4.77
CA LEU A 153 -13.45 -2.32 5.24
C LEU A 153 -13.83 -3.61 4.52
N SER A 154 -12.90 -4.59 4.50
CA SER A 154 -13.12 -5.84 3.79
C SER A 154 -14.13 -6.73 4.50
N GLU A 155 -15.00 -7.37 3.71
CA GLU A 155 -15.93 -8.42 4.16
C GLU A 155 -15.22 -9.69 4.64
N SER A 156 -13.95 -9.88 4.28
CA SER A 156 -13.16 -11.04 4.71
C SER A 156 -12.59 -10.92 6.13
N THR A 157 -12.70 -9.73 6.73
CA THR A 157 -12.24 -9.45 8.10
C THR A 157 -13.34 -8.80 8.94
N PRO A 158 -14.46 -9.52 9.16
CA PRO A 158 -15.64 -8.95 9.80
C PRO A 158 -15.43 -8.59 11.27
N ALA A 159 -14.71 -9.39 12.05
CA ALA A 159 -14.46 -9.09 13.47
C ALA A 159 -13.63 -7.81 13.63
N THR A 160 -12.58 -7.65 12.81
CA THR A 160 -11.78 -6.42 12.77
C THR A 160 -12.60 -5.24 12.29
N GLY A 161 -13.44 -5.44 11.27
CA GLY A 161 -14.31 -4.39 10.71
C GLY A 161 -15.28 -3.84 11.73
N GLU A 162 -16.03 -4.69 12.42
CA GLU A 162 -16.99 -4.29 13.45
C GLU A 162 -16.30 -3.59 14.63
N LEU A 163 -15.16 -4.13 15.07
CA LEU A 163 -14.40 -3.51 16.14
C LEU A 163 -13.92 -2.11 15.75
N LEU A 164 -13.31 -1.94 14.58
CA LEU A 164 -12.82 -0.63 14.10
C LEU A 164 -13.97 0.37 13.95
N LYS A 165 -15.13 -0.05 13.41
CA LYS A 165 -16.32 0.79 13.32
C LYS A 165 -16.71 1.31 14.71
N ALA A 166 -16.85 0.42 15.69
CA ALA A 166 -17.21 0.77 17.05
C ALA A 166 -16.16 1.68 17.74
N LEU A 167 -14.88 1.39 17.55
CA LEU A 167 -13.79 2.15 18.16
C LEU A 167 -13.65 3.56 17.57
N LEU A 168 -13.66 3.70 16.26
CA LEU A 168 -13.54 5.00 15.60
C LEU A 168 -14.74 5.90 15.90
N ALA A 169 -15.93 5.34 16.04
CA ALA A 169 -17.14 6.09 16.44
C ALA A 169 -17.06 6.67 17.87
N LYS A 170 -16.19 6.11 18.76
CA LYS A 170 -15.98 6.69 20.11
C LYS A 170 -15.22 8.02 20.06
N ILE A 171 -14.38 8.25 19.06
CA ILE A 171 -13.46 9.39 19.00
C ILE A 171 -13.73 10.35 17.85
N PHE A 172 -14.42 9.93 16.81
CA PHE A 172 -14.76 10.74 15.65
C PHE A 172 -16.27 10.76 15.40
N PRO A 173 -16.86 11.93 15.12
CA PRO A 173 -18.20 11.99 14.58
C PRO A 173 -18.21 11.39 13.16
N GLU A 174 -19.34 10.82 12.75
CA GLU A 174 -19.49 10.12 11.46
C GLU A 174 -19.28 11.05 10.25
N ASP A 175 -19.52 12.34 10.42
CA ASP A 175 -19.25 13.36 9.41
C ASP A 175 -17.77 13.76 9.30
N LEU A 176 -16.89 13.18 10.14
CA LEU A 176 -15.43 13.28 10.02
C LEU A 176 -14.80 11.96 9.55
N VAL A 177 -15.10 10.86 10.25
CA VAL A 177 -14.64 9.51 9.88
C VAL A 177 -15.83 8.55 9.94
N CYS A 178 -16.17 7.97 8.80
CA CYS A 178 -17.24 6.99 8.67
C CYS A 178 -16.66 5.63 8.25
N VAL A 179 -17.06 4.57 8.96
CA VAL A 179 -16.70 3.19 8.60
C VAL A 179 -17.90 2.49 7.95
N VAL A 180 -17.69 1.98 6.75
CA VAL A 180 -18.66 1.24 5.95
C VAL A 180 -18.30 -0.24 5.95
N LEU A 181 -19.25 -1.08 6.38
CA LEU A 181 -19.19 -2.53 6.32
C LEU A 181 -20.16 -3.06 5.27
N GLY A 182 -19.94 -4.24 4.78
CA GLY A 182 -20.80 -4.92 3.83
C GLY A 182 -20.02 -5.65 2.73
N GLU A 183 -20.74 -6.46 1.99
CA GLU A 183 -20.23 -7.34 0.94
C GLU A 183 -19.77 -6.57 -0.32
N ALA A 184 -19.36 -7.31 -1.35
CA ALA A 184 -18.85 -6.76 -2.60
C ALA A 184 -19.78 -5.73 -3.26
N GLU A 185 -21.11 -5.89 -3.14
CA GLU A 185 -22.10 -4.94 -3.68
C GLU A 185 -21.98 -3.56 -3.04
N VAL A 186 -21.77 -3.52 -1.72
CA VAL A 186 -21.52 -2.27 -0.99
C VAL A 186 -20.20 -1.64 -1.44
N GLY A 187 -19.16 -2.45 -1.67
CA GLY A 187 -17.88 -1.99 -2.23
C GLY A 187 -18.02 -1.37 -3.62
N MET A 188 -18.84 -1.98 -4.48
CA MET A 188 -19.16 -1.44 -5.80
C MET A 188 -19.93 -0.13 -5.72
N ALA A 189 -20.95 -0.05 -4.86
CA ALA A 189 -21.72 1.17 -4.64
C ALA A 189 -20.85 2.29 -4.04
N PHE A 190 -19.97 1.95 -3.09
CA PHE A 190 -19.01 2.87 -2.50
C PHE A 190 -18.09 3.49 -3.56
N SER A 191 -17.57 2.69 -4.50
CA SER A 191 -16.68 3.19 -5.56
C SER A 191 -17.37 4.14 -6.55
N ARG A 192 -18.71 4.18 -6.57
CA ARG A 192 -19.51 5.10 -7.40
C ARG A 192 -19.80 6.45 -6.75
N LEU A 193 -19.48 6.62 -5.47
CA LEU A 193 -19.65 7.91 -4.82
C LEU A 193 -18.66 8.93 -5.43
N PRO A 194 -19.08 10.19 -5.61
CA PRO A 194 -18.25 11.23 -6.23
C PRO A 194 -17.24 11.80 -5.22
N PHE A 195 -16.33 10.96 -4.74
CA PHE A 195 -15.26 11.37 -3.85
C PHE A 195 -14.35 12.43 -4.46
N ASP A 196 -13.74 13.25 -3.63
CA ASP A 196 -12.68 14.17 -4.05
C ASP A 196 -11.32 13.47 -4.23
N HIS A 197 -11.19 12.26 -3.67
CA HIS A 197 -10.11 11.30 -3.93
C HIS A 197 -10.55 9.90 -3.48
N LEU A 198 -10.16 8.87 -4.20
CA LEU A 198 -10.43 7.48 -3.84
C LEU A 198 -9.12 6.67 -3.80
N LEU A 199 -8.76 6.16 -2.62
CA LEU A 199 -7.66 5.23 -2.46
C LEU A 199 -8.23 3.80 -2.42
N PHE A 200 -7.66 2.93 -3.22
CA PHE A 200 -7.99 1.50 -3.26
C PHE A 200 -6.72 0.67 -3.08
N THR A 201 -6.76 -0.28 -2.16
CA THR A 201 -5.74 -1.32 -2.01
C THR A 201 -6.36 -2.68 -2.26
N GLY A 202 -5.78 -3.46 -3.19
CA GLY A 202 -6.30 -4.79 -3.52
C GLY A 202 -5.84 -5.35 -4.86
N ALA A 203 -6.59 -6.31 -5.41
CA ALA A 203 -6.24 -6.97 -6.65
C ALA A 203 -6.30 -6.01 -7.87
N THR A 204 -5.36 -6.18 -8.81
CA THR A 204 -5.24 -5.35 -10.02
C THR A 204 -6.54 -5.35 -10.86
N SER A 205 -7.24 -6.47 -10.94
CA SER A 205 -8.51 -6.56 -11.68
C SER A 205 -9.60 -5.66 -11.08
N ILE A 206 -9.68 -5.60 -9.76
CA ILE A 206 -10.63 -4.75 -9.03
C ILE A 206 -10.20 -3.28 -9.11
N GLY A 207 -8.89 -2.99 -8.98
CA GLY A 207 -8.35 -1.63 -9.16
C GLY A 207 -8.69 -1.02 -10.52
N LYS A 208 -8.64 -1.81 -11.59
CA LYS A 208 -9.09 -1.39 -12.92
C LYS A 208 -10.59 -1.03 -12.95
N HIS A 209 -11.43 -1.78 -12.22
CA HIS A 209 -12.86 -1.48 -12.10
C HIS A 209 -13.08 -0.18 -11.31
N VAL A 210 -12.44 -0.03 -10.17
CA VAL A 210 -12.49 1.19 -9.34
C VAL A 210 -12.09 2.42 -10.16
N MET A 211 -11.00 2.33 -10.93
CA MET A 211 -10.53 3.42 -11.78
C MET A 211 -11.55 3.81 -12.87
N ARG A 212 -12.19 2.82 -13.53
CA ARG A 212 -13.23 3.09 -14.52
C ARG A 212 -14.42 3.82 -13.90
N THR A 213 -14.87 3.37 -12.74
CA THR A 213 -16.01 3.96 -12.02
C THR A 213 -15.68 5.38 -11.53
N ALA A 214 -14.50 5.59 -10.98
CA ALA A 214 -14.04 6.90 -10.54
C ALA A 214 -13.95 7.93 -11.68
N ALA A 215 -13.66 7.47 -12.91
CA ALA A 215 -13.58 8.34 -14.07
C ALA A 215 -14.93 9.01 -14.43
N GLU A 216 -16.08 8.41 -14.07
CA GLU A 216 -17.41 8.99 -14.30
C GLU A 216 -17.61 10.32 -13.58
N HIS A 217 -16.88 10.53 -12.46
CA HIS A 217 -16.91 11.73 -11.64
C HIS A 217 -15.62 12.53 -11.68
N LEU A 218 -14.63 12.14 -12.51
CA LEU A 218 -13.29 12.71 -12.52
C LEU A 218 -12.59 12.62 -11.15
N THR A 219 -12.95 11.62 -10.34
CA THR A 219 -12.34 11.37 -9.04
C THR A 219 -10.91 10.88 -9.23
N PRO A 220 -9.89 11.60 -8.71
CA PRO A 220 -8.52 11.11 -8.70
C PRO A 220 -8.40 9.84 -7.87
N VAL A 221 -7.59 8.87 -8.34
CA VAL A 221 -7.39 7.61 -7.62
C VAL A 221 -5.93 7.39 -7.24
N THR A 222 -5.72 6.80 -6.07
CA THR A 222 -4.49 6.10 -5.69
C THR A 222 -4.80 4.62 -5.67
N LEU A 223 -4.05 3.84 -6.42
CA LEU A 223 -4.24 2.38 -6.54
C LEU A 223 -3.00 1.68 -6.01
N GLU A 224 -3.15 1.01 -4.88
CA GLU A 224 -2.13 0.15 -4.29
C GLU A 224 -2.48 -1.29 -4.62
N LEU A 225 -1.78 -1.81 -5.62
CA LEU A 225 -2.04 -3.13 -6.18
C LEU A 225 -0.89 -4.06 -5.83
N GLY A 226 -0.95 -5.29 -6.30
CA GLY A 226 0.10 -6.26 -6.06
C GLY A 226 1.04 -6.43 -7.25
N GLY A 227 1.43 -7.65 -7.45
CA GLY A 227 2.28 -8.08 -8.56
C GLY A 227 3.25 -9.16 -8.12
N LYS A 228 4.01 -9.69 -9.09
CA LYS A 228 5.00 -10.73 -8.83
C LYS A 228 6.33 -10.10 -8.44
N SER A 229 6.50 -9.78 -7.16
CA SER A 229 7.70 -9.14 -6.61
C SER A 229 8.89 -10.11 -6.62
N PRO A 230 9.94 -9.88 -7.46
CA PRO A 230 11.10 -10.74 -7.54
C PRO A 230 12.08 -10.52 -6.38
N ALA A 231 12.75 -11.59 -5.94
CA ALA A 231 13.97 -11.51 -5.17
C ALA A 231 15.14 -12.06 -5.98
N ILE A 232 16.25 -11.32 -6.09
CA ILE A 232 17.45 -11.70 -6.81
C ILE A 232 18.54 -12.01 -5.78
N VAL A 233 19.07 -13.21 -5.79
CA VAL A 233 20.21 -13.64 -4.97
C VAL A 233 21.47 -13.54 -5.81
N SER A 234 22.43 -12.70 -5.44
CA SER A 234 23.68 -12.57 -6.20
C SER A 234 24.59 -13.81 -6.07
N ALA A 235 25.58 -13.91 -6.97
CA ALA A 235 26.49 -15.04 -6.99
C ALA A 235 27.42 -15.10 -5.75
N ASP A 236 27.66 -13.99 -5.08
CA ASP A 236 28.64 -13.84 -3.99
C ASP A 236 28.03 -13.63 -2.60
N VAL A 237 26.70 -13.45 -2.51
CA VAL A 237 26.05 -13.23 -1.20
C VAL A 237 26.07 -14.53 -0.36
N PRO A 238 26.30 -14.45 0.97
CA PRO A 238 26.11 -15.61 1.84
C PRO A 238 24.66 -16.11 1.75
N LEU A 239 24.47 -17.36 1.29
CA LEU A 239 23.12 -17.92 1.07
C LEU A 239 22.25 -17.92 2.32
N LYS A 240 22.87 -18.18 3.49
CA LYS A 240 22.15 -18.16 4.76
C LYS A 240 21.50 -16.79 5.00
N ASP A 241 22.23 -15.69 4.77
CA ASP A 241 21.72 -14.33 5.03
C ASP A 241 20.59 -13.96 4.07
N ALA A 242 20.74 -14.29 2.79
CA ALA A 242 19.70 -14.04 1.79
C ALA A 242 18.46 -14.91 2.03
N ALA A 243 18.67 -16.21 2.26
CA ALA A 243 17.59 -17.17 2.47
C ALA A 243 16.78 -16.85 3.71
N GLU A 244 17.41 -16.49 4.84
CA GLU A 244 16.73 -16.11 6.09
C GLU A 244 15.81 -14.92 5.89
N ARG A 245 16.27 -13.85 5.23
CA ARG A 245 15.49 -12.64 4.98
C ARG A 245 14.39 -12.85 3.94
N ILE A 246 14.65 -13.65 2.90
CA ILE A 246 13.61 -14.03 1.93
C ILE A 246 12.56 -14.92 2.61
N ALA A 247 12.99 -15.86 3.45
CA ALA A 247 12.10 -16.72 4.22
C ALA A 247 11.20 -15.92 5.16
N PHE A 248 11.76 -14.95 5.90
CA PHE A 248 10.98 -14.04 6.74
C PHE A 248 9.95 -13.26 5.91
N GLY A 249 10.38 -12.63 4.81
CA GLY A 249 9.49 -11.84 3.95
C GLY A 249 8.39 -12.65 3.27
N LYS A 250 8.65 -13.95 3.02
CA LYS A 250 7.65 -14.86 2.45
C LYS A 250 6.76 -15.50 3.50
N ALA A 251 7.27 -15.71 4.71
CA ALA A 251 6.53 -16.41 5.77
C ALA A 251 5.62 -15.47 6.57
N LEU A 252 5.97 -14.18 6.69
CA LEU A 252 5.14 -13.18 7.35
C LEU A 252 3.73 -13.19 6.73
N ASN A 253 2.69 -13.27 7.56
CA ASN A 253 1.30 -13.41 7.16
C ASN A 253 1.04 -14.58 6.20
N ALA A 254 1.82 -15.67 6.29
CA ALA A 254 1.82 -16.80 5.36
C ALA A 254 1.95 -16.36 3.88
N GLY A 255 2.71 -15.30 3.59
CA GLY A 255 2.89 -14.76 2.24
C GLY A 255 1.71 -13.98 1.69
N GLN A 256 0.69 -13.70 2.47
CA GLN A 256 -0.50 -12.92 2.09
C GLN A 256 -0.21 -11.42 2.15
N THR A 257 0.83 -10.99 1.43
CA THR A 257 1.41 -9.65 1.48
C THR A 257 1.75 -9.18 0.07
N CYS A 258 1.29 -8.00 -0.32
CA CYS A 258 1.48 -7.44 -1.67
C CYS A 258 2.96 -7.23 -2.06
N VAL A 259 3.84 -7.14 -1.08
CA VAL A 259 5.28 -7.01 -1.24
C VAL A 259 6.04 -8.28 -0.84
N ALA A 260 5.38 -9.41 -0.53
CA ALA A 260 6.09 -10.66 -0.28
C ALA A 260 6.93 -11.06 -1.50
N PRO A 261 8.13 -11.61 -1.33
CA PRO A 261 8.84 -12.24 -2.44
C PRO A 261 7.94 -13.26 -3.13
N ASP A 262 7.58 -13.00 -4.38
CA ASP A 262 6.62 -13.85 -5.11
C ASP A 262 7.34 -14.98 -5.83
N TYR A 263 8.53 -14.74 -6.33
CA TYR A 263 9.50 -15.73 -6.81
C TYR A 263 10.92 -15.28 -6.51
N VAL A 264 11.87 -16.22 -6.54
CA VAL A 264 13.29 -15.92 -6.32
C VAL A 264 14.13 -16.36 -7.49
N LEU A 265 15.04 -15.48 -7.96
CA LEU A 265 16.05 -15.75 -8.95
C LEU A 265 17.34 -16.15 -8.22
N VAL A 266 17.83 -17.35 -8.49
CA VAL A 266 19.01 -17.93 -7.85
C VAL A 266 20.01 -18.39 -8.93
N PRO A 267 21.33 -18.12 -8.78
CA PRO A 267 22.33 -18.69 -9.70
C PRO A 267 22.18 -20.22 -9.79
N GLU A 268 22.25 -20.78 -11.01
CA GLU A 268 22.00 -22.21 -11.25
C GLU A 268 22.82 -23.14 -10.34
N ASP A 269 24.08 -22.80 -10.11
CA ASP A 269 25.05 -23.56 -9.30
C ASP A 269 24.81 -23.41 -7.79
N ARG A 270 23.87 -22.55 -7.37
CA ARG A 270 23.61 -22.26 -5.96
C ARG A 270 22.21 -22.68 -5.49
N ILE A 271 21.38 -23.28 -6.36
CA ILE A 271 19.97 -23.63 -6.06
C ILE A 271 19.88 -24.59 -4.89
N GLU A 272 20.64 -25.68 -4.88
CA GLU A 272 20.60 -26.68 -3.80
C GLU A 272 20.93 -26.03 -2.44
N GLY A 273 22.00 -25.25 -2.38
CA GLY A 273 22.40 -24.56 -1.17
C GLY A 273 21.36 -23.51 -0.71
N PHE A 274 20.70 -22.84 -1.65
CA PHE A 274 19.61 -21.90 -1.32
C PHE A 274 18.39 -22.65 -0.75
N VAL A 275 17.97 -23.76 -1.37
CA VAL A 275 16.87 -24.62 -0.89
C VAL A 275 17.13 -25.10 0.53
N GLU A 276 18.34 -25.58 0.81
CA GLU A 276 18.73 -26.01 2.15
C GLU A 276 18.69 -24.87 3.16
N ALA A 277 19.33 -23.73 2.86
CA ALA A 277 19.37 -22.58 3.75
C ALA A 277 17.97 -21.98 4.01
N TYR A 278 17.13 -21.91 2.98
CA TYR A 278 15.75 -21.45 3.08
C TYR A 278 14.89 -22.39 3.95
N THR A 279 15.02 -23.69 3.74
CA THR A 279 14.33 -24.71 4.52
C THR A 279 14.71 -24.64 6.00
N GLN A 280 16.00 -24.49 6.29
CA GLN A 280 16.50 -24.32 7.66
C GLN A 280 15.93 -23.04 8.31
N ALA A 281 15.90 -21.94 7.57
CA ALA A 281 15.36 -20.66 8.07
C ALA A 281 13.87 -20.80 8.43
N VAL A 282 13.03 -21.29 7.50
CA VAL A 282 11.58 -21.45 7.75
C VAL A 282 11.31 -22.41 8.91
N ARG A 283 12.01 -23.54 9.00
CA ARG A 283 11.88 -24.48 10.12
C ARG A 283 12.38 -23.91 11.44
N GLY A 284 13.35 -22.98 11.39
CA GLY A 284 13.81 -22.23 12.55
C GLY A 284 12.76 -21.26 13.07
N PHE A 285 12.04 -20.57 12.17
CA PHE A 285 10.96 -19.67 12.54
C PHE A 285 9.72 -20.42 13.03
N TYR A 286 9.37 -21.51 12.38
CA TYR A 286 8.17 -22.31 12.66
C TYR A 286 8.55 -23.79 12.82
N PRO A 287 8.97 -24.24 14.01
CA PRO A 287 9.36 -25.63 14.23
C PRO A 287 8.25 -26.65 13.95
N THR A 288 7.01 -26.24 14.11
CA THR A 288 5.80 -27.04 13.82
C THR A 288 4.84 -26.22 12.97
N LEU A 289 3.86 -26.85 12.32
CA LEU A 289 2.84 -26.17 11.54
C LEU A 289 1.46 -26.19 12.21
N ALA A 290 0.99 -27.39 12.58
CA ALA A 290 -0.41 -27.61 12.95
C ALA A 290 -0.86 -26.80 14.17
N ASP A 291 -0.07 -26.83 15.24
CA ASP A 291 -0.40 -26.20 16.52
C ASP A 291 0.47 -24.97 16.83
N ASN A 292 1.17 -24.44 15.82
CA ASN A 292 2.06 -23.30 16.00
C ASN A 292 1.25 -21.98 16.09
N PRO A 293 1.25 -21.28 17.24
CA PRO A 293 0.52 -20.04 17.39
C PRO A 293 1.08 -18.91 16.53
N ASP A 294 2.35 -18.99 16.12
CA ASP A 294 3.03 -17.98 15.32
C ASP A 294 2.80 -18.13 13.82
N TYR A 295 2.27 -19.28 13.36
CA TYR A 295 2.02 -19.52 11.94
C TYR A 295 0.62 -19.05 11.54
N THR A 296 0.56 -18.02 10.69
CA THR A 296 -0.69 -17.42 10.23
C THR A 296 -1.44 -18.36 9.26
N ALA A 297 -2.75 -18.51 9.43
CA ALA A 297 -3.58 -19.26 8.51
C ALA A 297 -3.93 -18.45 7.24
N VAL A 298 -4.29 -19.15 6.16
CA VAL A 298 -4.89 -18.54 4.97
C VAL A 298 -6.26 -17.97 5.33
N ILE A 299 -6.56 -16.75 4.89
CA ILE A 299 -7.71 -15.96 5.37
C ILE A 299 -9.05 -16.68 5.26
N ASN A 300 -9.28 -17.44 4.19
CA ASN A 300 -10.52 -18.20 3.99
C ASN A 300 -10.33 -19.42 3.05
N GLU A 301 -11.35 -20.27 3.00
CA GLU A 301 -11.34 -21.51 2.18
C GLU A 301 -11.19 -21.21 0.68
N ARG A 302 -11.74 -20.12 0.18
CA ARG A 302 -11.61 -19.73 -1.23
C ARG A 302 -10.15 -19.47 -1.60
N GLN A 303 -9.41 -18.76 -0.75
CA GLN A 303 -7.99 -18.49 -0.99
C GLN A 303 -7.14 -19.75 -0.81
N LEU A 304 -7.46 -20.63 0.14
CA LEU A 304 -6.80 -21.91 0.29
C LEU A 304 -7.01 -22.80 -0.95
N ALA A 305 -8.25 -22.90 -1.47
CA ALA A 305 -8.54 -23.65 -2.68
C ALA A 305 -7.80 -23.09 -3.90
N ARG A 306 -7.69 -21.75 -4.04
CA ARG A 306 -6.90 -21.08 -5.09
C ARG A 306 -5.42 -21.48 -4.99
N LEU A 307 -4.82 -21.42 -3.83
CA LEU A 307 -3.41 -21.80 -3.62
C LEU A 307 -3.16 -23.28 -3.93
N ASN A 308 -4.06 -24.16 -3.51
CA ASN A 308 -3.99 -25.59 -3.85
C ASN A 308 -4.11 -25.83 -5.36
N SER A 309 -4.93 -25.04 -6.07
CA SER A 309 -5.02 -25.14 -7.53
C SER A 309 -3.72 -24.71 -8.22
N TYR A 310 -2.98 -23.75 -7.68
CA TYR A 310 -1.67 -23.36 -8.19
C TYR A 310 -0.63 -24.47 -8.01
N VAL A 311 -0.61 -25.12 -6.85
CA VAL A 311 0.27 -26.28 -6.62
C VAL A 311 -0.06 -27.41 -7.61
N LYS A 312 -1.36 -27.72 -7.77
CA LYS A 312 -1.80 -28.78 -8.70
C LYS A 312 -1.41 -28.45 -10.15
N ASP A 313 -1.69 -27.24 -10.63
CA ASP A 313 -1.33 -26.81 -12.00
C ASP A 313 0.19 -26.90 -12.23
N ALA A 314 0.99 -26.42 -11.27
CA ALA A 314 2.44 -26.46 -11.38
C ALA A 314 2.98 -27.90 -11.41
N THR A 315 2.51 -28.78 -10.53
CA THR A 315 2.94 -30.19 -10.49
C THR A 315 2.46 -30.98 -11.71
N ASP A 316 1.25 -30.75 -12.19
CA ASP A 316 0.74 -31.37 -13.42
C ASP A 316 1.58 -30.96 -14.66
N LYS A 317 2.20 -29.77 -14.63
CA LYS A 317 3.07 -29.24 -15.68
C LYS A 317 4.55 -29.56 -15.48
N GLY A 318 4.90 -30.33 -14.45
CA GLY A 318 6.25 -30.83 -14.22
C GLY A 318 7.08 -30.11 -13.18
N ALA A 319 6.52 -29.14 -12.44
CA ALA A 319 7.24 -28.54 -11.32
C ALA A 319 7.50 -29.53 -10.20
N THR A 320 8.67 -29.44 -9.58
CA THR A 320 9.03 -30.20 -8.40
C THR A 320 8.60 -29.46 -7.14
N LEU A 321 7.66 -30.02 -6.37
CA LEU A 321 7.18 -29.45 -5.10
C LEU A 321 8.06 -29.94 -3.94
N ILE A 322 8.60 -29.01 -3.16
CA ILE A 322 9.30 -29.28 -1.90
C ILE A 322 8.44 -28.70 -0.77
N ALA A 323 7.57 -29.51 -0.18
CA ALA A 323 6.82 -29.13 1.00
C ALA A 323 7.72 -29.16 2.24
N LEU A 324 7.75 -28.07 3.02
CA LEU A 324 8.62 -27.98 4.20
C LEU A 324 8.02 -28.65 5.43
N TYR A 325 6.74 -28.97 5.38
CA TYR A 325 5.99 -29.69 6.44
C TYR A 325 5.06 -30.73 5.80
N ASP A 326 4.64 -31.69 6.59
CA ASP A 326 3.51 -32.56 6.24
C ASP A 326 2.24 -31.69 6.12
N GLN A 327 1.17 -32.28 5.57
CA GLN A 327 -0.06 -31.51 5.25
C GLN A 327 -0.54 -30.70 6.47
N GLY A 328 -0.82 -29.42 6.21
CA GLY A 328 -1.37 -28.51 7.20
C GLY A 328 -2.77 -28.94 7.67
N GLN A 329 -3.16 -28.49 8.87
CA GLN A 329 -4.52 -28.66 9.39
C GLN A 329 -5.34 -27.40 9.18
N ALA A 330 -6.63 -27.54 8.89
CA ALA A 330 -7.55 -26.45 8.62
C ALA A 330 -6.99 -25.54 7.50
N ARG A 331 -6.97 -24.22 7.70
CA ARG A 331 -6.46 -23.24 6.72
C ARG A 331 -4.96 -22.95 6.83
N ARG A 332 -4.20 -23.70 7.61
CA ARG A 332 -2.73 -23.59 7.70
C ARG A 332 -2.08 -24.36 6.56
N MET A 333 -1.73 -23.67 5.50
CA MET A 333 -1.04 -24.25 4.33
C MET A 333 0.45 -24.39 4.60
N ALA A 334 1.02 -25.55 4.29
CA ALA A 334 2.46 -25.79 4.42
C ALA A 334 3.25 -24.85 3.50
N HIS A 335 4.29 -24.23 4.05
CA HIS A 335 5.26 -23.46 3.27
C HIS A 335 5.97 -24.38 2.27
N SER A 336 6.05 -23.99 1.01
CA SER A 336 6.56 -24.86 -0.04
C SER A 336 7.40 -24.10 -1.07
N LEU A 337 8.44 -24.79 -1.57
CA LEU A 337 9.23 -24.32 -2.70
C LEU A 337 8.79 -25.07 -3.97
N LEU A 338 8.88 -24.40 -5.11
CA LEU A 338 8.60 -24.95 -6.42
C LEU A 338 9.86 -24.80 -7.30
N LEU A 339 10.43 -25.92 -7.72
CA LEU A 339 11.53 -25.98 -8.69
C LEU A 339 10.98 -26.35 -10.07
N ASP A 340 11.80 -26.18 -11.10
CA ASP A 340 11.49 -26.53 -12.49
C ASP A 340 10.21 -25.84 -13.01
N VAL A 341 9.99 -24.61 -12.55
CA VAL A 341 8.81 -23.81 -12.93
C VAL A 341 8.97 -23.25 -14.34
N SER A 342 7.85 -23.22 -15.09
CA SER A 342 7.77 -22.62 -16.43
C SER A 342 6.73 -21.50 -16.48
N ASP A 343 6.84 -20.60 -17.46
CA ASP A 343 6.00 -19.39 -17.56
C ASP A 343 4.52 -19.68 -17.88
N ASP A 344 4.19 -20.88 -18.33
CA ASP A 344 2.81 -21.32 -18.58
C ASP A 344 2.10 -21.85 -17.32
N MET A 345 2.81 -22.02 -16.21
CA MET A 345 2.23 -22.36 -14.91
C MET A 345 1.51 -21.17 -14.30
N ILE A 346 0.31 -21.36 -13.76
CA ILE A 346 -0.50 -20.29 -13.17
C ILE A 346 0.26 -19.59 -12.04
N VAL A 347 1.01 -20.34 -11.24
CA VAL A 347 1.84 -19.81 -10.16
C VAL A 347 2.89 -18.80 -10.63
N MET A 348 3.29 -18.84 -11.92
CA MET A 348 4.22 -17.89 -12.55
C MET A 348 3.53 -16.75 -13.28
N GLN A 349 2.22 -16.81 -13.51
CA GLN A 349 1.42 -15.78 -14.17
C GLN A 349 0.72 -14.87 -13.18
N ASP A 350 0.09 -15.44 -12.16
CA ASP A 350 -0.66 -14.72 -11.13
C ASP A 350 0.20 -14.43 -9.90
N GLU A 351 -0.14 -13.35 -9.19
CA GLU A 351 0.39 -13.08 -7.85
C GLU A 351 -0.04 -14.19 -6.89
N ILE A 352 0.92 -14.80 -6.21
CA ILE A 352 0.67 -15.99 -5.39
C ILE A 352 -0.14 -15.65 -4.15
N PHE A 353 0.26 -14.63 -3.41
CA PHE A 353 -0.41 -14.20 -2.17
C PHE A 353 -0.64 -15.35 -1.20
N GLY A 354 0.42 -16.11 -0.94
CA GLY A 354 0.41 -17.33 -0.15
C GLY A 354 1.81 -17.92 0.09
N PRO A 355 1.94 -19.03 0.86
CA PRO A 355 3.22 -19.58 1.31
C PRO A 355 3.91 -20.48 0.26
N LEU A 356 3.85 -20.11 -1.01
CA LEU A 356 4.51 -20.81 -2.12
C LEU A 356 5.61 -19.93 -2.69
N LEU A 357 6.82 -20.47 -2.90
CA LEU A 357 7.95 -19.73 -3.46
C LEU A 357 8.57 -20.49 -4.64
N PRO A 358 8.29 -20.07 -5.89
CA PRO A 358 8.99 -20.53 -7.07
C PRO A 358 10.47 -20.10 -7.07
N ILE A 359 11.35 -21.00 -7.45
CA ILE A 359 12.78 -20.76 -7.63
C ILE A 359 13.09 -20.80 -9.13
N VAL A 360 13.62 -19.71 -9.66
CA VAL A 360 13.95 -19.54 -11.07
C VAL A 360 15.48 -19.50 -11.20
N PRO A 361 16.10 -20.44 -11.94
CA PRO A 361 17.54 -20.42 -12.18
C PRO A 361 17.96 -19.26 -13.10
N TYR A 362 19.16 -18.71 -12.88
CA TYR A 362 19.77 -17.77 -13.81
C TYR A 362 21.32 -17.93 -13.87
N ARG A 363 21.94 -17.54 -14.98
CA ARG A 363 23.40 -17.65 -15.23
C ARG A 363 24.15 -16.34 -15.09
N GLY A 364 23.49 -15.23 -15.05
CA GLY A 364 24.10 -13.91 -14.91
C GLY A 364 23.04 -12.83 -14.78
N LEU A 365 23.38 -11.68 -14.18
CA LEU A 365 22.42 -10.61 -13.91
C LEU A 365 21.68 -10.11 -15.15
N ASP A 366 22.31 -10.13 -16.33
CA ASP A 366 21.63 -9.74 -17.58
C ASP A 366 20.43 -10.61 -17.88
N GLN A 367 20.54 -11.93 -17.64
CA GLN A 367 19.42 -12.86 -17.78
C GLN A 367 18.34 -12.61 -16.74
N ALA A 368 18.74 -12.36 -15.46
CA ALA A 368 17.80 -12.03 -14.40
C ALA A 368 17.02 -10.74 -14.71
N PHE A 369 17.70 -9.70 -15.19
CA PHE A 369 17.06 -8.44 -15.57
C PHE A 369 16.14 -8.60 -16.79
N ALA A 370 16.57 -9.35 -17.83
CA ALA A 370 15.73 -9.65 -18.97
C ALA A 370 14.45 -10.39 -18.54
N TYR A 371 14.59 -11.37 -17.64
CA TYR A 371 13.46 -12.13 -17.10
C TYR A 371 12.45 -11.23 -16.34
N ILE A 372 12.94 -10.32 -15.52
CA ILE A 372 12.09 -9.37 -14.77
C ILE A 372 11.44 -8.36 -15.72
N ASN A 373 12.19 -7.79 -16.65
CA ASN A 373 11.74 -6.70 -17.50
C ASN A 373 10.73 -7.15 -18.58
N GLN A 374 10.65 -8.45 -18.89
CA GLN A 374 9.62 -9.03 -19.77
C GLN A 374 8.27 -9.17 -19.06
N ARG A 375 8.21 -8.99 -17.73
CA ARG A 375 7.02 -9.15 -16.92
C ARG A 375 6.40 -7.80 -16.53
N PRO A 376 5.13 -7.79 -16.12
CA PRO A 376 4.52 -6.60 -15.56
C PRO A 376 5.34 -6.06 -14.38
N ARG A 377 5.51 -4.73 -14.33
CA ARG A 377 6.28 -4.06 -13.27
C ARG A 377 5.68 -4.35 -11.90
N PRO A 378 6.45 -4.93 -10.96
CA PRO A 378 5.98 -5.33 -9.64
C PRO A 378 5.91 -4.14 -8.68
N LEU A 379 5.20 -4.31 -7.57
CA LEU A 379 5.15 -3.34 -6.47
C LEU A 379 6.50 -3.25 -5.75
N ALA A 380 7.15 -4.39 -5.49
CA ALA A 380 8.48 -4.43 -4.85
C ALA A 380 9.47 -5.28 -5.67
N LEU A 381 10.75 -4.96 -5.49
CA LEU A 381 11.88 -5.74 -6.00
C LEU A 381 12.96 -5.84 -4.92
N TYR A 382 13.54 -7.02 -4.79
CA TYR A 382 14.57 -7.34 -3.79
C TYR A 382 15.86 -7.78 -4.45
N TYR A 383 16.99 -7.30 -3.95
CA TYR A 383 18.31 -7.74 -4.40
C TYR A 383 19.20 -8.01 -3.19
N PHE A 384 19.82 -9.18 -3.19
CA PHE A 384 20.74 -9.63 -2.16
C PHE A 384 22.15 -9.74 -2.74
N GLY A 385 23.01 -8.85 -2.35
CA GLY A 385 24.41 -8.74 -2.75
C GLY A 385 25.02 -7.42 -2.32
N TYR A 386 26.31 -7.43 -2.04
CA TYR A 386 27.00 -6.26 -1.48
C TYR A 386 27.83 -5.49 -2.51
N ASN A 387 27.94 -6.01 -3.75
CA ASN A 387 28.62 -5.34 -4.85
C ASN A 387 27.84 -4.08 -5.26
N LYS A 388 28.45 -2.90 -5.06
CA LYS A 388 27.83 -1.60 -5.37
C LYS A 388 27.53 -1.41 -6.86
N GLY A 389 28.38 -1.99 -7.75
CA GLY A 389 28.14 -1.96 -9.19
C GLY A 389 26.86 -2.71 -9.56
N GLU A 390 26.65 -3.89 -9.01
CA GLU A 390 25.44 -4.70 -9.23
C GLU A 390 24.20 -4.05 -8.61
N GLN A 391 24.31 -3.52 -7.39
CA GLN A 391 23.22 -2.74 -6.77
C GLN A 391 22.81 -1.58 -7.66
N ASN A 392 23.77 -0.82 -8.21
CA ASN A 392 23.45 0.28 -9.12
C ASN A 392 22.80 -0.20 -10.42
N ARG A 393 23.26 -1.34 -10.97
CA ARG A 393 22.62 -1.96 -12.14
C ARG A 393 21.16 -2.32 -11.86
N VAL A 394 20.87 -2.97 -10.72
CA VAL A 394 19.49 -3.28 -10.31
C VAL A 394 18.63 -2.02 -10.29
N LEU A 395 19.11 -0.94 -9.67
CA LEU A 395 18.36 0.32 -9.55
C LEU A 395 18.10 1.02 -10.88
N HIS A 396 18.95 0.83 -11.90
CA HIS A 396 18.85 1.53 -13.18
C HIS A 396 18.31 0.66 -14.33
N GLU A 397 18.52 -0.66 -14.26
CA GLU A 397 18.16 -1.59 -15.34
C GLU A 397 16.85 -2.35 -15.08
N THR A 398 16.25 -2.21 -13.89
CA THR A 398 14.93 -2.77 -13.56
C THR A 398 13.93 -1.66 -13.16
N HIS A 399 12.62 -1.99 -13.17
CA HIS A 399 11.58 -1.02 -12.82
C HIS A 399 10.52 -1.65 -11.93
N SER A 400 10.31 -1.08 -10.73
CA SER A 400 9.32 -1.50 -9.74
C SER A 400 8.75 -0.29 -9.00
N GLY A 401 7.73 -0.49 -8.18
CA GLY A 401 7.22 0.55 -7.26
C GLY A 401 8.27 0.95 -6.23
N GLY A 402 8.93 -0.03 -5.62
CA GLY A 402 10.01 0.18 -4.66
C GLY A 402 11.09 -0.91 -4.75
N VAL A 403 12.27 -0.63 -4.19
CA VAL A 403 13.38 -1.59 -4.11
C VAL A 403 13.88 -1.67 -2.67
N CYS A 404 14.15 -2.90 -2.20
CA CYS A 404 14.88 -3.09 -0.95
C CYS A 404 16.16 -3.90 -1.25
N LEU A 405 17.31 -3.36 -0.83
CA LEU A 405 18.61 -4.01 -0.98
C LEU A 405 18.97 -4.73 0.31
N ASN A 406 19.33 -6.01 0.20
CA ASN A 406 19.76 -6.88 1.29
C ASN A 406 18.73 -7.08 2.41
N ASP A 407 17.46 -6.87 2.11
CA ASP A 407 16.34 -7.20 3.01
C ASP A 407 15.04 -7.35 2.22
N THR A 408 13.96 -7.70 2.92
CA THR A 408 12.60 -7.76 2.37
C THR A 408 11.64 -6.90 3.21
N LEU A 409 10.52 -6.47 2.63
CA LEU A 409 9.39 -5.79 3.28
C LEU A 409 9.70 -4.43 3.94
N LEU A 410 10.85 -4.23 4.56
CA LEU A 410 11.14 -3.10 5.47
C LEU A 410 11.02 -1.71 4.85
N HIS A 411 11.11 -1.59 3.51
CA HIS A 411 10.92 -0.32 2.82
C HIS A 411 9.48 0.21 2.93
N VAL A 412 8.49 -0.69 3.15
CA VAL A 412 7.07 -0.31 3.34
C VAL A 412 6.84 0.40 4.68
N ALA A 413 7.63 0.04 5.70
CA ALA A 413 7.49 0.61 7.04
C ALA A 413 8.21 1.96 7.23
N GLN A 414 8.77 2.54 6.16
CA GLN A 414 9.49 3.81 6.24
C GLN A 414 8.54 4.98 6.00
N ASP A 415 8.26 5.76 7.05
CA ASP A 415 7.32 6.90 6.98
C ASP A 415 7.81 8.05 6.06
N ASP A 416 9.13 8.20 5.88
CA ASP A 416 9.73 9.26 5.06
C ASP A 416 10.15 8.77 3.66
N MET A 417 9.43 7.79 3.15
CA MET A 417 9.62 7.28 1.79
C MET A 417 8.27 7.15 1.08
N PRO A 418 8.20 7.50 -0.22
CA PRO A 418 6.99 7.22 -1.00
C PRO A 418 6.79 5.70 -1.10
N PHE A 419 5.57 5.26 -0.91
CA PHE A 419 5.16 3.89 -1.15
C PHE A 419 4.03 3.86 -2.16
N GLY A 420 4.17 3.09 -3.22
CA GLY A 420 3.19 2.93 -4.29
C GLY A 420 3.74 2.18 -5.49
N GLY A 421 2.85 1.62 -6.29
CA GLY A 421 3.17 0.84 -7.47
C GLY A 421 3.35 1.67 -8.74
N ILE A 422 3.62 0.97 -9.84
CA ILE A 422 3.74 1.57 -11.18
C ILE A 422 3.09 0.69 -12.25
N GLY A 423 2.20 1.25 -13.03
CA GLY A 423 1.46 0.53 -14.07
C GLY A 423 0.57 -0.57 -13.49
N PRO A 424 0.82 -1.87 -13.77
CA PRO A 424 -0.01 -2.96 -13.24
C PRO A 424 0.02 -3.10 -11.73
N SER A 425 1.07 -2.63 -11.06
CA SER A 425 1.19 -2.67 -9.60
C SER A 425 0.60 -1.45 -8.89
N GLY A 426 0.15 -0.42 -9.61
CA GLY A 426 -0.54 0.71 -9.02
C GLY A 426 -0.26 2.05 -9.67
N MET A 427 -0.84 3.10 -9.07
CA MET A 427 -0.58 4.50 -9.40
C MET A 427 -0.78 5.38 -8.17
N GLY A 428 0.00 6.45 -8.11
CA GLY A 428 0.09 7.28 -6.91
C GLY A 428 0.94 6.64 -5.84
N HIS A 429 0.96 7.26 -4.69
CA HIS A 429 1.69 6.78 -3.51
C HIS A 429 1.12 7.48 -2.27
N TYR A 430 1.32 6.85 -1.11
CA TYR A 430 0.88 7.44 0.14
C TYR A 430 1.85 7.03 1.25
N HIS A 431 2.28 7.67 2.09
CA HIS A 431 2.97 7.57 3.38
C HIS A 431 3.53 8.94 3.72
N GLY A 432 3.59 9.27 4.97
CA GLY A 432 4.25 10.48 5.46
C GLY A 432 3.86 11.75 4.70
N HIS A 433 4.87 12.46 4.21
CA HIS A 433 4.68 13.71 3.47
C HIS A 433 3.96 13.50 2.13
N GLU A 434 4.29 12.44 1.40
CA GLU A 434 3.64 12.11 0.13
C GLU A 434 2.16 11.81 0.32
N GLY A 435 1.79 11.12 1.41
CA GLY A 435 0.39 10.90 1.78
C GLY A 435 -0.35 12.20 2.08
N PHE A 436 0.27 13.13 2.81
CA PHE A 436 -0.29 14.47 3.01
C PHE A 436 -0.48 15.20 1.68
N LEU A 437 0.48 15.13 0.75
CA LEU A 437 0.38 15.77 -0.57
C LEU A 437 -0.69 15.12 -1.45
N THR A 438 -0.80 13.80 -1.45
CA THR A 438 -1.79 13.03 -2.21
C THR A 438 -3.22 13.43 -1.83
N PHE A 439 -3.46 13.65 -0.54
CA PHE A 439 -4.76 14.10 -0.04
C PHE A 439 -4.90 15.63 0.06
N SER A 440 -4.03 16.38 -0.61
CA SER A 440 -4.04 17.84 -0.62
C SER A 440 -4.08 18.41 -2.03
N LYS A 441 -4.84 19.48 -2.23
CA LYS A 441 -4.73 20.31 -3.42
C LYS A 441 -3.59 21.29 -3.28
N ALA A 442 -2.55 21.12 -4.08
CA ALA A 442 -1.49 22.12 -4.23
C ALA A 442 -2.01 23.32 -5.04
N LYS A 443 -2.38 24.39 -4.34
CA LYS A 443 -2.94 25.61 -4.94
C LYS A 443 -1.86 26.66 -5.16
N GLY A 444 -1.54 26.95 -6.41
CA GLY A 444 -0.63 28.01 -6.79
C GLY A 444 -1.24 29.41 -6.52
N VAL A 445 -0.49 30.26 -5.85
CA VAL A 445 -0.89 31.64 -5.54
C VAL A 445 0.20 32.59 -6.04
N LEU A 446 -0.16 33.47 -6.97
CA LEU A 446 0.68 34.58 -7.43
C LEU A 446 0.12 35.90 -6.87
N VAL A 447 0.95 36.61 -6.13
CA VAL A 447 0.59 37.93 -5.59
C VAL A 447 1.35 39.00 -6.33
N LYS A 448 0.63 39.85 -7.08
CA LYS A 448 1.19 41.05 -7.74
C LYS A 448 1.18 42.23 -6.76
N GLN A 449 2.24 43.00 -6.79
CA GLN A 449 2.32 44.24 -6.04
C GLN A 449 1.52 45.38 -6.76
N ARG A 450 1.42 46.51 -6.11
CA ARG A 450 0.72 47.70 -6.63
C ARG A 450 1.29 48.17 -7.97
N LEU A 451 2.61 48.08 -8.16
CA LEU A 451 3.27 48.33 -9.44
C LEU A 451 2.92 47.25 -10.46
N ASN A 452 2.34 47.70 -11.57
CA ASN A 452 1.92 46.81 -12.64
C ASN A 452 2.82 46.93 -13.87
N ALA A 453 3.99 46.27 -13.82
CA ALA A 453 4.89 46.18 -14.96
C ALA A 453 4.26 45.45 -16.17
N ALA A 454 3.22 44.63 -15.99
CA ALA A 454 2.51 43.98 -17.07
C ALA A 454 1.81 44.98 -18.03
N LYS A 455 1.58 46.23 -17.62
CA LYS A 455 1.10 47.29 -18.54
C LYS A 455 1.99 47.50 -19.77
N LEU A 456 3.28 47.15 -19.67
CA LEU A 456 4.22 47.25 -20.80
C LEU A 456 3.87 46.29 -21.95
N ILE A 457 3.21 45.23 -21.67
CA ILE A 457 2.79 44.18 -22.65
C ILE A 457 1.30 44.28 -23.01
N TYR A 458 0.55 45.25 -22.45
CA TYR A 458 -0.87 45.42 -22.78
C TYR A 458 -1.07 46.03 -24.16
N PRO A 459 -2.19 45.74 -24.85
CA PRO A 459 -2.53 46.39 -26.08
C PRO A 459 -2.68 47.92 -25.89
N PRO A 460 -2.53 48.74 -26.98
CA PRO A 460 -2.24 48.27 -28.33
C PRO A 460 -0.81 47.75 -28.47
N TYR A 461 -0.67 46.71 -29.30
CA TYR A 461 0.61 46.06 -29.57
C TYR A 461 1.48 46.86 -30.55
N GLY A 462 2.76 46.47 -30.68
CA GLY A 462 3.71 47.12 -31.61
C GLY A 462 4.47 48.30 -31.00
N LYS A 463 4.32 48.60 -29.71
CA LYS A 463 5.09 49.62 -28.99
C LYS A 463 6.57 49.28 -28.97
N SER A 464 7.44 50.32 -29.01
CA SER A 464 8.90 50.19 -29.00
C SER A 464 9.39 49.36 -27.80
N ILE A 465 8.77 49.54 -26.63
CA ILE A 465 9.09 48.75 -25.42
C ILE A 465 8.76 47.25 -25.59
N GLN A 466 7.68 46.93 -26.30
CA GLN A 466 7.31 45.54 -26.56
C GLN A 466 8.30 44.87 -27.52
N LYS A 467 8.78 45.60 -28.54
CA LYS A 467 9.83 45.11 -29.44
C LYS A 467 11.15 44.86 -28.70
N LEU A 468 11.50 45.75 -27.75
CA LEU A 468 12.68 45.59 -26.91
C LEU A 468 12.54 44.33 -26.02
N ILE A 469 11.40 44.13 -25.38
CA ILE A 469 11.10 42.97 -24.56
C ILE A 469 11.21 41.66 -25.40
N GLN A 470 10.62 41.69 -26.60
CA GLN A 470 10.73 40.55 -27.53
C GLN A 470 12.20 40.26 -27.87
N LYS A 471 13.00 41.25 -28.18
CA LYS A 471 14.43 41.08 -28.48
C LYS A 471 15.25 40.55 -27.29
N LEU A 472 14.87 40.86 -26.05
CA LEU A 472 15.57 40.42 -24.84
C LEU A 472 15.20 39.01 -24.41
N PHE A 473 13.93 38.59 -24.60
CA PHE A 473 13.40 37.33 -24.09
C PHE A 473 13.09 36.29 -25.16
N ILE A 474 12.98 36.71 -26.44
CA ILE A 474 12.75 35.80 -27.57
C ILE A 474 13.98 35.92 -28.49
N ARG A 475 14.94 35.01 -28.29
CA ARG A 475 16.14 34.88 -29.15
C ARG A 475 15.88 33.92 -30.28
#